data_cdc2a861d00ea8ae50593dfd91b7d84e
#
_entry.id   cdc2a861d00ea8ae50593dfd91b7d84e
#
_cell.length_a   1.000
_cell.length_b   1.000
_cell.length_c   1.000
_cell.angle_alpha   90.00
_cell.angle_beta   90.00
_cell.angle_gamma   90.00
#
_symmetry.space_group_name_H-M   'P 1'
#
loop_
_entity.id
_entity.type
_entity.pdbx_description
1 polymer ?
#
loop_
_entity_poly.entity_id
_entity_poly.type
_entity_poly.pdbx_seq_one_letter_code
_entity_poly.pdbx_strand_id
1 'polypeptide(L)'
;MINPKKMSQMMKQAQQMQKKMSAVQETLEDLVVEGVAADGMVKVKMDGNQKLLDINIDSAAKHEELELLEDLILIAVNQAVIKSQDKVQKRMNAVTGNILGNIKLPGM
;
A
#
# COMPACT_ATOMS: atom_id res chain seq x y z
N MET A 1 -33.39 11.28 -19.89
CA MET A 1 -32.85 12.50 -19.21
C MET A 1 -32.65 12.23 -17.75
N ILE A 2 -31.50 12.61 -17.24
CA ILE A 2 -31.19 12.47 -15.82
C ILE A 2 -31.85 13.59 -15.06
N ASN A 3 -32.66 13.21 -14.06
CA ASN A 3 -33.33 14.14 -13.16
C ASN A 3 -32.27 14.96 -12.38
N PRO A 4 -32.41 16.29 -12.24
CA PRO A 4 -31.47 17.10 -11.47
C PRO A 4 -31.25 16.61 -10.04
N LYS A 5 -32.25 16.03 -9.39
CA LYS A 5 -32.11 15.44 -8.06
C LYS A 5 -31.19 14.22 -8.08
N LYS A 6 -31.27 13.37 -9.10
CA LYS A 6 -30.39 12.22 -9.25
C LYS A 6 -28.95 12.65 -9.52
N MET A 7 -28.75 13.66 -10.37
CA MET A 7 -27.43 14.21 -10.60
C MET A 7 -26.81 14.76 -9.33
N SER A 8 -27.58 15.48 -8.52
CA SER A 8 -27.10 16.03 -7.25
C SER A 8 -26.71 14.91 -6.27
N GLN A 9 -27.49 13.83 -6.20
CA GLN A 9 -27.19 12.68 -5.37
C GLN A 9 -25.93 11.96 -5.83
N MET A 10 -25.79 11.76 -7.15
CA MET A 10 -24.60 11.12 -7.73
C MET A 10 -23.33 11.94 -7.45
N MET A 11 -23.42 13.27 -7.57
CA MET A 11 -22.30 14.15 -7.26
C MET A 11 -21.91 14.08 -5.78
N LYS A 12 -22.89 14.02 -4.88
CA LYS A 12 -22.64 13.87 -3.45
C LYS A 12 -21.95 12.55 -3.14
N GLN A 13 -22.38 11.47 -3.76
CA GLN A 13 -21.76 10.15 -3.58
C GLN A 13 -20.32 10.14 -4.09
N ALA A 14 -20.08 10.75 -5.26
CA ALA A 14 -18.74 10.86 -5.81
C ALA A 14 -17.82 11.68 -4.91
N GLN A 15 -18.31 12.79 -4.35
CA GLN A 15 -17.55 13.62 -3.42
C GLN A 15 -17.24 12.88 -2.12
N GLN A 16 -18.20 12.13 -1.58
CA GLN A 16 -17.99 11.32 -0.38
C GLN A 16 -16.96 10.23 -0.61
N MET A 17 -17.01 9.57 -1.76
CA MET A 17 -16.05 8.56 -2.15
C MET A 17 -14.65 9.16 -2.25
N GLN A 18 -14.53 10.30 -2.90
CA GLN A 18 -13.26 11.01 -3.04
C GLN A 18 -12.68 11.42 -1.68
N LYS A 19 -13.53 11.91 -0.76
CA LYS A 19 -13.11 12.23 0.60
C LYS A 19 -12.58 11.00 1.35
N LYS A 20 -13.27 9.87 1.23
CA LYS A 20 -12.85 8.62 1.87
C LYS A 20 -11.53 8.13 1.31
N MET A 21 -11.37 8.19 -0.01
CA MET A 21 -10.12 7.80 -0.65
C MET A 21 -8.97 8.73 -0.25
N SER A 22 -9.21 10.03 -0.19
CA SER A 22 -8.21 11.00 0.25
C SER A 22 -7.81 10.77 1.71
N ALA A 23 -8.78 10.48 2.58
CA ALA A 23 -8.51 10.16 3.97
C ALA A 23 -7.66 8.90 4.11
N VAL A 24 -7.91 7.89 3.30
CA VAL A 24 -7.08 6.67 3.27
C VAL A 24 -5.67 7.00 2.80
N GLN A 25 -5.52 7.78 1.74
CA GLN A 25 -4.21 8.18 1.21
C GLN A 25 -3.40 8.96 2.26
N GLU A 26 -4.04 9.80 3.05
CA GLU A 26 -3.38 10.53 4.14
C GLU A 26 -2.83 9.58 5.22
N THR A 27 -3.43 8.40 5.39
CA THR A 27 -2.97 7.42 6.37
C THR A 27 -1.89 6.48 5.82
N LEU A 28 -1.52 6.57 4.55
CA LEU A 28 -0.54 5.65 3.95
C LEU A 28 0.87 5.83 4.52
N GLU A 29 1.21 7.01 4.98
CA GLU A 29 2.51 7.23 5.63
C GLU A 29 2.61 6.52 6.99
N ASP A 30 1.48 6.22 7.64
CA ASP A 30 1.44 5.46 8.89
C ASP A 30 1.41 3.95 8.65
N LEU A 31 1.17 3.53 7.43
CA LEU A 31 1.18 2.13 7.05
C LEU A 31 2.62 1.71 6.76
N VAL A 32 3.20 0.89 7.63
CA VAL A 32 4.60 0.46 7.51
C VAL A 32 4.66 -1.03 7.23
N VAL A 33 5.45 -1.40 6.24
CA VAL A 33 5.74 -2.79 5.90
C VAL A 33 7.23 -3.05 6.04
N GLU A 34 7.58 -4.32 6.20
CA GLU A 34 8.97 -4.75 6.31
C GLU A 34 9.33 -5.70 5.17
N GLY A 35 10.46 -5.43 4.52
CA GLY A 35 11.07 -6.33 3.55
C GLY A 35 12.27 -7.00 4.21
N VAL A 36 12.47 -8.29 3.95
CA VAL A 36 13.50 -9.10 4.59
C VAL A 36 14.22 -9.93 3.54
N ALA A 37 15.54 -10.02 3.66
CA ALA A 37 16.36 -10.90 2.84
C ALA A 37 17.34 -11.67 3.70
N ALA A 38 17.66 -12.91 3.29
CA ALA A 38 18.65 -13.79 3.96
C ALA A 38 18.34 -13.98 5.46
N ASP A 39 17.11 -14.40 5.77
CA ASP A 39 16.65 -14.70 7.14
C ASP A 39 16.85 -13.52 8.12
N GLY A 40 16.74 -12.30 7.62
CA GLY A 40 16.84 -11.12 8.44
C GLY A 40 18.20 -10.44 8.42
N MET A 41 19.14 -10.93 7.62
CA MET A 41 20.44 -10.26 7.47
C MET A 41 20.27 -8.83 6.97
N VAL A 42 19.31 -8.60 6.08
CA VAL A 42 18.92 -7.29 5.62
C VAL A 42 17.42 -7.11 5.83
N LYS A 43 17.05 -6.05 6.53
CA LYS A 43 15.65 -5.67 6.76
C LYS A 43 15.47 -4.22 6.34
N VAL A 44 14.37 -3.96 5.64
CA VAL A 44 14.02 -2.59 5.26
C VAL A 44 12.61 -2.30 5.72
N LYS A 45 12.33 -1.02 5.99
CA LYS A 45 10.98 -0.55 6.30
C LYS A 45 10.54 0.44 5.23
N MET A 46 9.30 0.34 4.84
CA MET A 46 8.71 1.16 3.79
C MET A 46 7.29 1.55 4.18
N ASP A 47 6.88 2.77 3.84
CA ASP A 47 5.50 3.19 4.09
C ASP A 47 4.58 2.85 2.91
N GLY A 48 3.29 3.20 3.05
CA GLY A 48 2.29 2.94 2.01
C GLY A 48 2.47 3.80 0.77
N ASN A 49 3.25 4.87 0.85
CA ASN A 49 3.61 5.70 -0.30
C ASN A 49 4.86 5.19 -1.01
N GLN A 50 5.34 4.00 -0.60
CA GLN A 50 6.56 3.38 -1.11
C GLN A 50 7.82 4.20 -0.83
N LYS A 51 7.78 4.97 0.25
CA LYS A 51 8.96 5.65 0.75
C LYS A 51 9.75 4.69 1.62
N LEU A 52 11.03 4.52 1.31
CA LEU A 52 11.93 3.71 2.12
C LEU A 52 12.27 4.50 3.38
N LEU A 53 11.97 3.91 4.54
CA LEU A 53 12.11 4.58 5.84
C LEU A 53 13.39 4.19 6.56
N ASP A 54 13.82 2.92 6.40
CA ASP A 54 14.96 2.41 7.15
C ASP A 54 15.56 1.21 6.43
N ILE A 55 16.88 1.05 6.55
CA ILE A 55 17.62 -0.13 6.11
C ILE A 55 18.45 -0.59 7.28
N ASN A 56 18.25 -1.82 7.71
CA ASN A 56 19.02 -2.44 8.79
C ASN A 56 19.78 -3.64 8.24
N ILE A 57 21.10 -3.61 8.37
CA ILE A 57 21.98 -4.69 7.98
C ILE A 57 22.57 -5.29 9.26
N ASP A 58 22.34 -6.58 9.48
CA ASP A 58 22.86 -7.29 10.65
C ASP A 58 24.39 -7.26 10.65
N SER A 59 24.97 -7.17 11.85
CA SER A 59 26.43 -7.20 12.02
C SER A 59 27.08 -8.45 11.44
N ALA A 60 26.36 -9.57 11.38
CA ALA A 60 26.85 -10.78 10.73
C ALA A 60 27.17 -10.59 9.25
N ALA A 61 26.58 -9.58 8.62
CA ALA A 61 26.81 -9.25 7.20
C ALA A 61 28.17 -8.59 6.95
N LYS A 62 28.89 -8.20 7.99
CA LYS A 62 30.21 -7.54 7.84
C LYS A 62 31.23 -8.36 7.05
N HIS A 63 31.09 -9.68 7.07
CA HIS A 63 32.01 -10.58 6.42
C HIS A 63 31.56 -10.99 5.03
N GLU A 64 30.39 -10.50 4.60
CA GLU A 64 29.87 -10.79 3.28
C GLU A 64 30.46 -9.86 2.23
N GLU A 65 30.53 -10.34 1.00
CA GLU A 65 30.98 -9.51 -0.12
C GLU A 65 29.96 -8.40 -0.39
N LEU A 66 30.49 -7.24 -0.80
CA LEU A 66 29.65 -6.07 -1.11
C LEU A 66 28.60 -6.38 -2.16
N GLU A 67 28.97 -7.12 -3.19
CA GLU A 67 28.07 -7.52 -4.26
C GLU A 67 26.86 -8.31 -3.71
N LEU A 68 27.11 -9.22 -2.78
CA LEU A 68 26.04 -9.98 -2.13
C LEU A 68 25.14 -9.07 -1.31
N LEU A 69 25.71 -8.12 -0.57
CA LEU A 69 24.93 -7.16 0.21
C LEU A 69 24.05 -6.29 -0.67
N GLU A 70 24.56 -5.84 -1.81
CA GLU A 70 23.77 -5.09 -2.78
C GLU A 70 22.58 -5.88 -3.27
N ASP A 71 22.78 -7.16 -3.61
CA ASP A 71 21.70 -8.04 -4.05
C ASP A 71 20.65 -8.27 -2.96
N LEU A 72 21.10 -8.45 -1.71
CA LEU A 72 20.19 -8.66 -0.59
C LEU A 72 19.35 -7.41 -0.29
N ILE A 73 19.94 -6.24 -0.39
CA ILE A 73 19.22 -4.98 -0.25
C ILE A 73 18.16 -4.85 -1.33
N LEU A 74 18.52 -5.16 -2.57
CA LEU A 74 17.60 -5.13 -3.70
C LEU A 74 16.41 -6.06 -3.47
N ILE A 75 16.66 -7.29 -3.02
CA ILE A 75 15.61 -8.26 -2.72
C ILE A 75 14.70 -7.75 -1.61
N ALA A 76 15.25 -7.23 -0.52
CA ALA A 76 14.49 -6.74 0.61
C ALA A 76 13.62 -5.54 0.22
N VAL A 77 14.17 -4.58 -0.54
CA VAL A 77 13.44 -3.41 -1.00
C VAL A 77 12.30 -3.81 -1.94
N ASN A 78 12.56 -4.68 -2.89
CA ASN A 78 11.52 -5.14 -3.83
C ASN A 78 10.40 -5.90 -3.12
N GLN A 79 10.74 -6.70 -2.10
CA GLN A 79 9.75 -7.37 -1.27
C GLN A 79 8.88 -6.34 -0.52
N ALA A 80 9.51 -5.30 0.02
CA ALA A 80 8.80 -4.24 0.73
C ALA A 80 7.84 -3.48 -0.20
N VAL A 81 8.27 -3.21 -1.43
CA VAL A 81 7.42 -2.56 -2.44
C VAL A 81 6.15 -3.38 -2.70
N ILE A 82 6.32 -4.68 -2.93
CA ILE A 82 5.19 -5.58 -3.17
C ILE A 82 4.24 -5.61 -1.98
N LYS A 83 4.79 -5.72 -0.76
CA LYS A 83 3.99 -5.73 0.47
C LYS A 83 3.25 -4.41 0.68
N SER A 84 3.91 -3.29 0.41
CA SER A 84 3.30 -1.96 0.51
C SER A 84 2.13 -1.84 -0.46
N GLN A 85 2.34 -2.18 -1.72
CA GLN A 85 1.30 -2.13 -2.74
C GLN A 85 0.11 -3.02 -2.38
N ASP A 86 0.36 -4.23 -1.88
CA ASP A 86 -0.69 -5.16 -1.49
C ASP A 86 -1.52 -4.61 -0.33
N LYS A 87 -0.88 -4.07 0.70
CA LYS A 87 -1.58 -3.48 1.85
C LYS A 87 -2.38 -2.24 1.47
N VAL A 88 -1.81 -1.39 0.62
CA VAL A 88 -2.52 -0.20 0.11
C VAL A 88 -3.75 -0.64 -0.67
N GLN A 89 -3.59 -1.63 -1.55
CA GLN A 89 -4.71 -2.13 -2.35
C GLN A 89 -5.83 -2.69 -1.48
N LYS A 90 -5.48 -3.46 -0.45
CA LYS A 90 -6.46 -4.01 0.49
C LYS A 90 -7.18 -2.92 1.25
N ARG A 91 -6.47 -1.88 1.67
CA ARG A 91 -7.07 -0.74 2.37
C ARG A 91 -8.01 0.02 1.46
N MET A 92 -7.63 0.27 0.22
CA MET A 92 -8.47 0.93 -0.76
C MET A 92 -9.70 0.08 -1.12
N ASN A 93 -9.52 -1.23 -1.25
CA ASN A 93 -10.62 -2.16 -1.50
C ASN A 93 -11.63 -2.18 -0.36
N ALA A 94 -11.17 -2.06 0.87
CA ALA A 94 -12.06 -2.01 2.04
C ALA A 94 -12.95 -0.76 1.98
N VAL A 95 -12.41 0.38 1.57
CA VAL A 95 -13.18 1.62 1.39
C VAL A 95 -14.17 1.48 0.24
N THR A 96 -13.70 0.99 -0.92
CA THR A 96 -14.54 0.79 -2.11
C THR A 96 -15.58 -0.30 -1.88
N GLY A 97 -15.18 -1.38 -1.20
CA GLY A 97 -16.05 -2.51 -0.89
C GLY A 97 -17.25 -2.14 -0.04
N ASN A 98 -17.07 -1.23 0.92
CA ASN A 98 -18.17 -0.73 1.74
C ASN A 98 -19.21 0.04 0.93
N ILE A 99 -18.78 0.67 -0.15
CA ILE A 99 -19.66 1.40 -1.07
C ILE A 99 -20.29 0.45 -2.07
N LEU A 100 -19.48 -0.45 -2.66
CA LEU A 100 -19.92 -1.41 -3.67
C LEU A 100 -20.66 -2.62 -3.09
N GLY A 101 -20.47 -2.90 -1.80
CA GLY A 101 -21.15 -3.99 -1.11
C GLY A 101 -22.66 -3.83 -1.03
N ASN A 102 -23.16 -2.60 -1.18
CA ASN A 102 -24.59 -2.30 -1.25
C ASN A 102 -25.14 -2.32 -2.66
N ILE A 103 -24.29 -2.53 -3.66
CA ILE A 103 -24.67 -2.57 -5.06
C ILE A 103 -24.41 -3.98 -5.58
N LYS A 104 -25.48 -4.72 -5.87
CA LYS A 104 -25.35 -6.02 -6.54
C LYS A 104 -25.07 -5.78 -8.01
N LEU A 105 -23.87 -6.10 -8.43
CA LEU A 105 -23.51 -6.04 -9.85
C LEU A 105 -23.96 -7.32 -10.53
N PRO A 106 -24.63 -7.21 -11.71
CA PRO A 106 -25.05 -8.38 -12.46
C PRO A 106 -23.83 -9.23 -12.86
N GLY A 107 -23.90 -10.54 -12.63
CA GLY A 107 -22.85 -11.47 -13.03
C GLY A 107 -21.72 -11.66 -12.01
N MET A 108 -21.88 -11.12 -10.83
CA MET A 108 -20.95 -11.38 -9.73
C MET A 108 -21.58 -12.22 -8.65
#